data_1ed64cc331cb2869db2c6e17412d6b66
#
_entry.id   1ed64cc331cb2869db2c6e17412d6b66
#
_cell.length_a   1.000
_cell.length_b   1.000
_cell.length_c   1.000
_cell.angle_alpha   90.00
_cell.angle_beta   90.00
_cell.angle_gamma   90.00
#
_symmetry.space_group_name_H-M   'P 1'
#
loop_
_entity.id
_entity.type
_entity.pdbx_description
1 polymer ?
#
loop_
_entity_poly.entity_id
_entity_poly.type
_entity_poly.pdbx_seq_one_letter_code
_entity_poly.pdbx_strand_id
1 'polypeptide(L)'
;MEDKSLKQEALEYHSMEKPGKIEVRYTKPFNSQKDLSLAYTPGVAEVCMQIKENPQDAYKYTTKSNLVAVVTNGTAVLGLGNIGAL
;
A
#
# COMPACT_ATOMS: atom_id res chain seq x y z
N MET A 1 39.05 6.01 -3.30
CA MET A 1 37.59 5.97 -3.34
C MET A 1 37.07 6.38 -1.97
N GLU A 2 36.30 7.42 -1.91
CA GLU A 2 35.75 7.90 -0.65
C GLU A 2 34.49 7.11 -0.27
N ASP A 3 34.40 6.76 1.00
CA ASP A 3 33.21 6.12 1.52
C ASP A 3 32.09 7.14 1.65
N LYS A 4 30.90 6.76 1.24
CA LYS A 4 29.72 7.61 1.41
C LYS A 4 29.30 7.62 2.88
N SER A 5 28.84 8.76 3.35
CA SER A 5 28.24 8.85 4.67
C SER A 5 26.92 8.08 4.71
N LEU A 6 26.48 7.70 5.91
CA LEU A 6 25.18 7.08 6.09
C LEU A 6 24.07 7.97 5.53
N LYS A 7 24.18 9.29 5.71
CA LYS A 7 23.21 10.24 5.15
C LYS A 7 23.10 10.12 3.64
N GLN A 8 24.25 10.11 2.95
CA GLN A 8 24.28 10.01 1.48
C GLN A 8 23.70 8.68 1.01
N GLU A 9 24.10 7.60 1.64
CA GLU A 9 23.59 6.27 1.29
C GLU A 9 22.09 6.16 1.53
N ALA A 10 21.58 6.69 2.63
CA ALA A 10 20.16 6.66 2.94
C ALA A 10 19.34 7.47 1.93
N LEU A 11 19.83 8.65 1.55
CA LEU A 11 19.15 9.49 0.56
C LEU A 11 19.13 8.82 -0.81
N GLU A 12 20.24 8.21 -1.22
CA GLU A 12 20.31 7.46 -2.48
C GLU A 12 19.39 6.25 -2.46
N TYR A 13 19.39 5.50 -1.37
CA TYR A 13 18.55 4.31 -1.21
C TYR A 13 17.07 4.65 -1.40
N HIS A 14 16.61 5.74 -0.80
CA HIS A 14 15.19 6.12 -0.85
C HIS A 14 14.77 6.76 -2.17
N SER A 15 15.71 7.26 -2.94
CA SER A 15 15.43 7.94 -4.21
C SER A 15 15.69 7.09 -5.44
N MET A 16 16.44 5.97 -5.31
CA MET A 16 16.83 5.19 -6.47
C MET A 16 15.64 4.51 -7.13
N GLU A 17 15.67 4.46 -8.46
CA GLU A 17 14.60 3.93 -9.31
C GLU A 17 13.26 4.59 -9.01
N LYS A 18 12.43 3.94 -8.20
CA LYS A 18 11.13 4.47 -7.79
C LYS A 18 11.28 5.07 -6.39
N PRO A 19 10.97 6.35 -6.20
CA PRO A 19 11.09 6.95 -4.88
C PRO A 19 10.27 6.23 -3.81
N GLY A 20 10.84 6.15 -2.61
CA GLY A 20 10.19 5.47 -1.48
C GLY A 20 10.46 3.97 -1.45
N LYS A 21 9.67 3.26 -0.67
CA LYS A 21 9.88 1.83 -0.40
C LYS A 21 8.65 0.97 -0.67
N ILE A 22 7.60 1.55 -1.26
CA ILE A 22 6.33 0.87 -1.47
C ILE A 22 6.01 0.82 -2.95
N GLU A 23 5.53 -0.33 -3.39
CA GLU A 23 5.02 -0.52 -4.73
C GLU A 23 3.60 -1.07 -4.63
N VAL A 24 2.72 -0.61 -5.51
CA VAL A 24 1.35 -1.12 -5.60
C VAL A 24 1.25 -2.07 -6.78
N ARG A 25 0.82 -3.30 -6.51
CA ARG A 25 0.69 -4.35 -7.52
C ARG A 25 -0.62 -5.10 -7.32
N TYR A 26 -1.23 -5.52 -8.42
CA TYR A 26 -2.33 -6.46 -8.34
C TYR A 26 -1.80 -7.88 -8.09
N THR A 27 -2.53 -8.66 -7.31
CA THR A 27 -2.13 -10.02 -6.91
C THR A 27 -2.92 -11.11 -7.62
N LYS A 28 -3.88 -10.74 -8.45
CA LYS A 28 -4.72 -11.64 -9.22
C LYS A 28 -4.34 -11.56 -10.69
N PRO A 29 -4.69 -12.57 -11.50
CA PRO A 29 -4.52 -12.46 -12.94
C PRO A 29 -5.25 -11.25 -13.49
N PHE A 30 -4.61 -10.48 -14.35
CA PHE A 30 -5.21 -9.28 -14.94
C PHE A 30 -4.68 -9.08 -16.34
N ASN A 31 -5.01 -10.02 -17.24
CA ASN A 31 -4.51 -9.99 -18.61
C ASN A 31 -5.58 -10.35 -19.67
N SER A 32 -6.85 -10.31 -19.30
CA SER A 32 -7.94 -10.63 -20.22
C SER A 32 -9.19 -9.82 -19.88
N GLN A 33 -10.15 -9.79 -20.83
CA GLN A 33 -11.45 -9.17 -20.59
C GLN A 33 -12.22 -9.87 -19.47
N LYS A 34 -12.06 -11.18 -19.35
CA LYS A 34 -12.69 -11.93 -18.26
C LYS A 34 -12.13 -11.47 -16.90
N ASP A 35 -10.82 -11.31 -16.81
CA ASP A 35 -10.18 -10.82 -15.56
C ASP A 35 -10.70 -9.44 -15.19
N LEU A 36 -10.85 -8.54 -16.16
CA LEU A 36 -11.40 -7.21 -15.92
C LEU A 36 -12.84 -7.29 -15.43
N SER A 37 -13.66 -8.18 -15.98
CA SER A 37 -15.04 -8.34 -15.54
C SER A 37 -15.16 -8.95 -14.15
N LEU A 38 -14.16 -9.71 -13.70
CA LEU A 38 -14.11 -10.26 -12.34
C LEU A 38 -13.55 -9.23 -11.36
N ALA A 39 -12.50 -8.54 -11.73
CA ALA A 39 -11.80 -7.60 -10.84
C ALA A 39 -12.55 -6.27 -10.70
N TYR A 40 -13.25 -5.86 -11.74
CA TYR A 40 -13.93 -4.58 -11.77
C TYR A 40 -15.43 -4.78 -11.96
N THR A 41 -15.95 -4.58 -13.16
CA THR A 41 -17.40 -4.62 -13.36
C THR A 41 -17.77 -5.73 -14.36
N PRO A 42 -18.78 -6.54 -14.09
CA PRO A 42 -19.73 -6.51 -12.97
C PRO A 42 -19.30 -7.28 -11.71
N GLY A 43 -18.18 -8.02 -11.76
CA GLY A 43 -17.80 -8.95 -10.69
C GLY A 43 -17.60 -8.33 -9.33
N VAL A 44 -17.06 -7.10 -9.26
CA VAL A 44 -16.81 -6.43 -7.99
C VAL A 44 -18.10 -6.16 -7.22
N ALA A 45 -19.22 -5.97 -7.92
CA ALA A 45 -20.53 -5.77 -7.27
C ALA A 45 -20.95 -7.00 -6.46
N GLU A 46 -20.64 -8.20 -6.95
CA GLU A 46 -20.95 -9.44 -6.23
C GLU A 46 -20.15 -9.52 -4.92
N VAL A 47 -18.90 -9.11 -4.94
CA VAL A 47 -18.07 -9.05 -3.73
C VAL A 47 -18.64 -8.06 -2.73
N CYS A 48 -19.05 -6.89 -3.20
CA CYS A 48 -19.66 -5.86 -2.35
C CYS A 48 -20.93 -6.36 -1.68
N MET A 49 -21.80 -7.03 -2.42
CA MET A 49 -23.04 -7.56 -1.89
C MET A 49 -22.80 -8.69 -0.89
N GLN A 50 -21.81 -9.53 -1.14
CA GLN A 50 -21.44 -10.61 -0.22
C GLN A 50 -20.95 -10.05 1.12
N ILE A 51 -20.13 -9.00 1.08
CA ILE A 51 -19.63 -8.35 2.29
C ILE A 51 -20.76 -7.63 3.03
N LYS A 52 -21.69 -7.04 2.29
CA LYS A 52 -22.86 -6.40 2.90
C LYS A 52 -23.71 -7.41 3.69
N GLU A 53 -23.91 -8.59 3.14
CA GLU A 53 -24.67 -9.65 3.81
C GLU A 53 -23.91 -10.25 5.00
N ASN A 54 -22.62 -10.44 4.84
CA ASN A 54 -21.76 -11.00 5.89
C ASN A 54 -20.49 -10.14 6.02
N PRO A 55 -20.48 -9.14 6.94
CA PRO A 55 -19.34 -8.22 7.08
C PRO A 55 -18.00 -8.88 7.37
N GLN A 56 -18.00 -10.08 7.98
CA GLN A 56 -16.75 -10.81 8.23
C GLN A 56 -16.05 -11.23 6.94
N ASP A 57 -16.78 -11.33 5.85
CA ASP A 57 -16.19 -11.67 4.55
C ASP A 57 -15.31 -10.55 3.98
N ALA A 58 -15.31 -9.36 4.58
CA ALA A 58 -14.33 -8.33 4.23
C ALA A 58 -12.89 -8.84 4.41
N TYR A 59 -12.65 -9.68 5.41
CA TYR A 59 -11.34 -10.26 5.65
C TYR A 59 -10.96 -11.34 4.63
N LYS A 60 -11.95 -11.91 3.96
CA LYS A 60 -11.73 -12.93 2.93
C LYS A 60 -11.50 -12.33 1.55
N TYR A 61 -12.21 -11.24 1.24
CA TYR A 61 -12.27 -10.70 -0.11
C TYR A 61 -11.53 -9.38 -0.31
N THR A 62 -10.99 -8.78 0.76
CA THR A 62 -10.26 -7.51 0.64
C THR A 62 -8.92 -7.58 1.35
N THR A 63 -8.09 -6.57 1.11
CA THR A 63 -6.79 -6.43 1.77
C THR A 63 -6.90 -6.10 3.26
N LYS A 64 -8.10 -5.91 3.79
CA LYS A 64 -8.31 -5.65 5.21
C LYS A 64 -7.68 -6.74 6.10
N SER A 65 -7.56 -7.96 5.59
CA SER A 65 -6.96 -9.07 6.31
C SER A 65 -5.44 -8.96 6.47
N ASN A 66 -4.77 -8.13 5.67
CA ASN A 66 -3.30 -8.08 5.64
C ASN A 66 -2.72 -6.67 5.54
N LEU A 67 -3.51 -5.65 5.90
CA LEU A 67 -3.02 -4.27 5.93
C LEU A 67 -3.18 -3.70 7.34
N VAL A 68 -2.12 -3.02 7.80
CA VAL A 68 -2.13 -2.25 9.04
C VAL A 68 -1.73 -0.82 8.69
N ALA A 69 -2.54 0.14 9.09
CA ALA A 69 -2.26 1.55 8.83
C ALA A 69 -1.61 2.20 10.04
N VAL A 70 -0.56 2.97 9.79
CA VAL A 70 0.03 3.88 10.79
C VAL A 70 -0.32 5.28 10.34
N VAL A 71 -1.03 6.02 11.21
CA VAL A 71 -1.49 7.37 10.89
C VAL A 71 -0.78 8.36 11.81
N THR A 72 -0.14 9.36 11.21
CA THR A 72 0.61 10.37 11.96
C THR A 72 0.57 11.71 11.21
N ASN A 73 0.71 12.80 11.96
CA ASN A 73 0.89 14.13 11.36
C ASN A 73 2.33 14.65 11.55
N GLY A 74 3.25 13.80 12.05
CA GLY A 74 4.65 14.14 12.19
C GLY A 74 4.96 15.13 13.31
N THR A 75 4.04 15.35 14.26
CA THR A 75 4.24 16.33 15.33
C THR A 75 5.15 15.83 16.45
N ALA A 76 5.39 14.52 16.52
CA ALA A 76 6.25 13.92 17.55
C ALA A 76 6.98 12.71 16.95
N VAL A 77 8.07 12.96 16.29
CA VAL A 77 8.90 11.92 15.66
C VAL A 77 10.08 11.63 16.58
N LEU A 78 10.31 10.34 16.87
CA LEU A 78 11.35 9.89 17.79
C LEU A 78 12.72 10.48 17.44
N GLY A 79 13.29 11.23 18.36
CA GLY A 79 14.59 11.87 18.18
C GLY A 79 14.58 13.15 17.34
N LEU A 80 13.47 13.49 16.70
CA LEU A 80 13.40 14.63 15.79
C LEU A 80 12.35 15.69 16.19
N GLY A 81 11.44 15.33 17.08
CA GLY A 81 10.37 16.24 17.51
C GLY A 81 9.33 16.48 16.41
N ASN A 82 8.87 17.71 16.31
CA ASN A 82 7.87 18.10 15.32
C ASN A 82 8.55 18.50 14.02
N ILE A 83 8.42 17.66 12.99
CA ILE A 83 8.98 17.93 11.66
C ILE A 83 7.89 18.08 10.59
N GLY A 84 6.62 18.09 10.98
CA GLY A 84 5.50 18.26 10.08
C GLY A 84 5.02 16.95 9.44
N ALA A 85 3.92 17.06 8.70
CA ALA A 85 3.20 15.91 8.16
C ALA A 85 3.82 15.31 6.90
N LEU A 86 4.65 16.05 6.16
CA LEU A 86 5.25 15.57 4.91
C LEU A 86 6.28 14.50 5.14
#